data_ede07ec991cddd438dbed4e1c44ef1d1
#
_entry.id   ede07ec991cddd438dbed4e1c44ef1d1
#
_cell.length_a   1.000
_cell.length_b   1.000
_cell.length_c   1.000
_cell.angle_alpha   90.00
_cell.angle_beta   90.00
_cell.angle_gamma   90.00
#
_symmetry.space_group_name_H-M   'P 1'
#
loop_
_entity.id
_entity.type
_entity.pdbx_description
1 polymer ?
#
loop_
_entity_poly.entity_id
_entity_poly.type
_entity_poly.pdbx_seq_one_letter_code
_entity_poly.pdbx_strand_id
1 'polypeptide(L)'
;NLDLRIAYARGFRSPSLRELYFNFFDANHQIIGNPDLKAETSHSFTGSLSWKKISPSEVAYTTIFSGFYNNVTNLIDYAVSANDPNIFILTNVSKSKTAGVSLTSVVKYKNWNVAVGGSYTGFYNVYVEEDKELPQLQWSAEANTNIGYNFSKIGLDANLFYKFTGKKPGYVFDNTTQEYIQSEMKGYHMADFTMNKKLFKHFSLNAGAKNIFNVKSIKNSVIGNSVHASNGISNIAYGRSYFAGLSFNWNKK
;
A
#
# COMPACT_ATOMS: atom_id res chain seq x y z
N ASN A 1 26.82 -13.00 4.61
CA ASN A 1 27.16 -11.58 4.39
C ASN A 1 26.17 -10.71 5.13
N LEU A 2 26.69 -9.64 5.76
CA LEU A 2 25.90 -8.59 6.41
C LEU A 2 26.19 -7.27 5.68
N ASP A 3 25.15 -6.53 5.36
CA ASP A 3 25.24 -5.23 4.66
C ASP A 3 24.35 -4.23 5.40
N LEU A 4 24.92 -3.10 5.81
CA LEU A 4 24.24 -1.99 6.45
C LEU A 4 24.23 -0.80 5.51
N ARG A 5 23.06 -0.20 5.29
CA ARG A 5 22.89 1.02 4.51
C ARG A 5 22.13 2.04 5.31
N ILE A 6 22.62 3.27 5.29
CA ILE A 6 21.96 4.43 5.89
C ILE A 6 22.00 5.53 4.84
N ALA A 7 20.89 6.20 4.62
CA ALA A 7 20.79 7.30 3.69
C ALA A 7 19.94 8.43 4.27
N TYR A 8 20.33 9.65 3.91
CA TYR A 8 19.58 10.86 4.13
C TYR A 8 19.38 11.57 2.79
N ALA A 9 18.19 12.05 2.56
CA ALA A 9 17.85 12.85 1.39
C ALA A 9 17.04 14.08 1.79
N ARG A 10 17.34 15.21 1.16
CA ARG A 10 16.51 16.41 1.20
C ARG A 10 15.84 16.56 -0.15
N GLY A 11 14.52 16.64 -0.15
CA GLY A 11 13.70 16.83 -1.33
C GLY A 11 13.12 18.23 -1.40
N PHE A 12 12.80 18.64 -2.62
CA PHE A 12 12.12 19.90 -2.93
C PHE A 12 11.20 19.67 -4.14
N ARG A 13 9.97 20.17 -4.07
CA ARG A 13 9.01 20.12 -5.18
C ARG A 13 8.31 21.48 -5.31
N SER A 14 8.47 22.13 -6.44
CA SER A 14 7.67 23.31 -6.78
C SER A 14 6.26 22.92 -7.16
N PRO A 15 5.25 23.75 -6.86
CA PRO A 15 3.91 23.57 -7.37
C PRO A 15 3.94 23.52 -8.92
N SER A 16 3.14 22.65 -9.50
CA SER A 16 2.94 22.60 -10.95
C SER A 16 2.00 23.71 -11.41
N LEU A 17 2.06 24.08 -12.69
CA LEU A 17 1.12 25.06 -13.26
C LEU A 17 -0.35 24.63 -13.08
N ARG A 18 -0.61 23.33 -13.09
CA ARG A 18 -1.93 22.77 -12.83
C ARG A 18 -2.38 23.04 -11.40
N GLU A 19 -1.52 22.86 -10.43
CA GLU A 19 -1.84 23.10 -9.01
C GLU A 19 -2.04 24.60 -8.74
N LEU A 20 -1.35 25.47 -9.46
CA LEU A 20 -1.46 26.92 -9.30
C LEU A 20 -2.70 27.50 -9.96
N TYR A 21 -3.02 27.07 -11.18
CA TYR A 21 -3.94 27.82 -12.04
C TYR A 21 -5.08 27.02 -12.66
N PHE A 22 -5.09 25.69 -12.50
CA PHE A 22 -6.13 24.86 -13.10
C PHE A 22 -7.39 24.88 -12.24
N ASN A 23 -8.50 25.31 -12.87
CA ASN A 23 -9.83 25.25 -12.30
C ASN A 23 -10.66 24.25 -13.09
N PHE A 24 -11.26 23.30 -12.40
CA PHE A 24 -12.14 22.31 -12.98
C PHE A 24 -13.51 22.40 -12.34
N PHE A 25 -14.55 22.45 -13.16
CA PHE A 25 -15.93 22.55 -12.72
C PHE A 25 -16.75 21.49 -13.46
N ASP A 26 -17.41 20.64 -12.74
CA ASP A 26 -18.47 19.77 -13.25
C ASP A 26 -19.74 19.88 -12.37
N ALA A 27 -20.77 19.08 -12.65
CA ALA A 27 -22.04 19.13 -11.93
C ALA A 27 -21.92 18.77 -10.44
N ASN A 28 -20.85 18.07 -10.04
CA ASN A 28 -20.69 17.49 -8.70
C ASN A 28 -19.39 17.90 -8.00
N HIS A 29 -18.43 18.48 -8.73
CA HIS A 29 -17.09 18.80 -8.19
C HIS A 29 -16.56 20.10 -8.76
N GLN A 30 -15.94 20.85 -7.88
CA GLN A 30 -15.15 22.00 -8.25
C GLN A 30 -13.75 21.85 -7.66
N ILE A 31 -12.74 21.90 -8.52
CA ILE A 31 -11.33 21.91 -8.09
C ILE A 31 -10.78 23.27 -8.44
N ILE A 32 -10.24 23.96 -7.45
CA ILE A 32 -9.68 25.29 -7.62
C ILE A 32 -8.18 25.24 -7.32
N GLY A 33 -7.38 25.65 -8.32
CA GLY A 33 -5.95 25.87 -8.16
C GLY A 33 -5.66 27.04 -7.23
N ASN A 34 -4.47 27.06 -6.65
CA ASN A 34 -4.08 28.11 -5.69
C ASN A 34 -2.72 28.70 -6.09
N PRO A 35 -2.69 29.95 -6.59
CA PRO A 35 -1.44 30.61 -6.97
C PRO A 35 -0.50 30.92 -5.80
N ASP A 36 -1.00 30.90 -4.55
CA ASP A 36 -0.22 31.17 -3.34
C ASP A 36 0.49 29.93 -2.77
N LEU A 37 0.43 28.80 -3.47
CA LEU A 37 1.09 27.57 -3.04
C LEU A 37 2.59 27.75 -2.91
N LYS A 38 3.11 27.36 -1.75
CA LYS A 38 4.54 27.28 -1.46
C LYS A 38 5.10 25.93 -1.89
N ALA A 39 6.38 25.92 -2.21
CA ALA A 39 7.09 24.67 -2.52
C ALA A 39 7.14 23.73 -1.32
N GLU A 40 6.98 22.44 -1.60
CA GLU A 40 7.20 21.40 -0.61
C GLU A 40 8.69 21.22 -0.35
N THR A 41 9.03 20.95 0.89
CA THR A 41 10.37 20.48 1.26
C THR A 41 10.25 19.23 2.11
N SER A 42 11.18 18.30 1.91
CA SER A 42 11.18 17.05 2.66
C SER A 42 12.56 16.68 3.18
N HIS A 43 12.57 16.00 4.31
CA HIS A 43 13.72 15.34 4.89
C HIS A 43 13.38 13.86 5.04
N SER A 44 14.16 12.99 4.42
CA SER A 44 13.98 11.54 4.43
C SER A 44 15.20 10.86 5.00
N PHE A 45 15.00 10.04 6.02
CA PHE A 45 16.00 9.16 6.61
C PHE A 45 15.60 7.72 6.34
N THR A 46 16.51 6.92 5.81
CA THR A 46 16.30 5.50 5.58
C THR A 46 17.47 4.68 6.10
N GLY A 47 17.18 3.52 6.65
CA GLY A 47 18.18 2.56 7.10
C GLY A 47 17.75 1.15 6.73
N SER A 48 18.71 0.31 6.36
CA SER A 48 18.47 -1.11 6.13
C SER A 48 19.64 -1.96 6.54
N LEU A 49 19.32 -3.12 7.13
CA LEU A 49 20.26 -4.17 7.48
C LEU A 49 19.87 -5.42 6.71
N SER A 50 20.75 -5.87 5.83
CA SER A 50 20.56 -7.07 5.03
C SER A 50 21.49 -8.18 5.49
N TRP A 51 20.91 -9.32 5.79
CA TRP A 51 21.63 -10.53 6.14
C TRP A 51 21.36 -11.61 5.13
N LYS A 52 22.42 -12.12 4.48
CA LYS A 52 22.32 -13.06 3.37
C LYS A 52 23.27 -14.24 3.53
N LYS A 53 22.71 -15.44 3.38
CA LYS A 53 23.45 -16.68 3.19
C LYS A 53 23.06 -17.29 1.84
N ILE A 54 24.05 -17.55 0.99
CA ILE A 54 23.87 -18.28 -0.28
C ILE A 54 24.43 -19.67 -0.07
N SER A 55 23.60 -20.68 -0.28
CA SER A 55 24.01 -22.09 -0.22
C SER A 55 23.21 -22.90 -1.22
N PRO A 56 23.86 -23.62 -2.16
CA PRO A 56 23.16 -24.49 -3.11
C PRO A 56 22.59 -25.75 -2.50
N SER A 57 23.19 -26.27 -1.42
CA SER A 57 22.87 -27.56 -0.81
C SER A 57 22.23 -27.47 0.57
N GLU A 58 22.25 -26.29 1.18
CA GLU A 58 21.71 -26.02 2.50
C GLU A 58 20.59 -24.97 2.44
N VAL A 59 20.22 -24.47 3.60
CA VAL A 59 19.29 -23.33 3.70
C VAL A 59 19.96 -22.06 3.17
N ALA A 60 19.42 -21.49 2.10
CA ALA A 60 19.78 -20.16 1.62
C ALA A 60 18.71 -19.16 2.09
N TYR A 61 19.13 -18.00 2.57
CA TYR A 61 18.20 -16.97 2.99
C TYR A 61 18.72 -15.57 2.68
N THR A 62 17.76 -14.66 2.53
CA THR A 62 17.99 -13.21 2.50
C THR A 62 16.96 -12.57 3.40
N THR A 63 17.44 -11.93 4.46
CA THR A 63 16.58 -11.21 5.41
C THR A 63 16.98 -9.74 5.40
N ILE A 64 16.01 -8.85 5.23
CA ILE A 64 16.21 -7.40 5.20
C ILE A 64 15.28 -6.79 6.25
N PHE A 65 15.88 -6.09 7.20
CA PHE A 65 15.18 -5.19 8.11
C PHE A 65 15.40 -3.76 7.62
N SER A 66 14.34 -2.98 7.50
CA SER A 66 14.43 -1.60 7.04
C SER A 66 13.60 -0.68 7.93
N GLY A 67 14.05 0.55 8.05
CA GLY A 67 13.31 1.61 8.72
C GLY A 67 13.40 2.91 7.92
N PHE A 68 12.38 3.75 8.04
CA PHE A 68 12.36 5.06 7.41
C PHE A 68 11.63 6.08 8.29
N TYR A 69 12.00 7.34 8.09
CA TYR A 69 11.31 8.50 8.62
C TYR A 69 11.31 9.60 7.56
N ASN A 70 10.13 10.10 7.22
CA ASN A 70 9.95 11.24 6.32
C ASN A 70 9.24 12.37 7.06
N ASN A 71 9.71 13.59 6.83
CA ASN A 71 9.07 14.81 7.30
C ASN A 71 8.93 15.77 6.12
N VAL A 72 7.69 16.07 5.75
CA VAL A 72 7.35 16.96 4.63
C VAL A 72 6.72 18.21 5.21
N THR A 73 7.20 19.36 4.80
CA THR A 73 6.64 20.69 5.11
C THR A 73 6.03 21.30 3.87
N ASN A 74 4.93 22.02 4.04
CA ASN A 74 4.15 22.62 2.95
C ASN A 74 3.66 21.59 1.92
N LEU A 75 3.30 20.36 2.37
CA LEU A 75 2.72 19.36 1.47
C LEU A 75 1.53 19.96 0.74
N ILE A 76 1.52 19.87 -0.57
CA ILE A 76 0.40 20.32 -1.40
C ILE A 76 -0.63 19.23 -1.47
N ASP A 77 -1.82 19.51 -0.96
CA ASP A 77 -2.93 18.55 -0.94
C ASP A 77 -4.27 19.27 -1.13
N TYR A 78 -5.31 18.51 -1.35
CA TYR A 78 -6.66 19.03 -1.47
C TYR A 78 -7.27 19.27 -0.08
N ALA A 79 -7.83 20.45 0.11
CA ALA A 79 -8.70 20.75 1.25
C ALA A 79 -10.12 21.00 0.74
N VAL A 80 -11.10 20.59 1.51
CA VAL A 80 -12.51 20.92 1.24
C VAL A 80 -12.73 22.37 1.68
N SER A 81 -13.41 23.16 0.85
CA SER A 81 -13.79 24.53 1.19
C SER A 81 -14.71 24.55 2.42
N ALA A 82 -14.45 25.47 3.35
CA ALA A 82 -15.33 25.67 4.52
C ALA A 82 -16.76 26.11 4.14
N ASN A 83 -16.93 26.69 2.95
CA ASN A 83 -18.22 27.26 2.51
C ASN A 83 -19.04 26.28 1.66
N ASP A 84 -18.42 25.33 0.99
CA ASP A 84 -19.09 24.34 0.12
C ASP A 84 -18.31 23.02 0.08
N PRO A 85 -18.90 21.91 0.54
CA PRO A 85 -18.25 20.60 0.58
C PRO A 85 -17.97 19.97 -0.81
N ASN A 86 -18.50 20.56 -1.88
CA ASN A 86 -18.21 20.14 -3.24
C ASN A 86 -17.03 20.88 -3.86
N ILE A 87 -16.48 21.88 -3.17
CA ILE A 87 -15.33 22.64 -3.63
C ILE A 87 -14.05 22.14 -2.96
N PHE A 88 -13.11 21.69 -3.77
CA PHE A 88 -11.78 21.28 -3.37
C PHE A 88 -10.76 22.35 -3.77
N ILE A 89 -10.04 22.86 -2.81
CA ILE A 89 -9.01 23.88 -2.99
C ILE A 89 -7.65 23.24 -2.75
N LEU A 90 -6.69 23.48 -3.62
CA LEU A 90 -5.30 23.11 -3.37
C LEU A 90 -4.69 24.02 -2.30
N THR A 91 -4.10 23.43 -1.28
CA THR A 91 -3.49 24.17 -0.17
C THR A 91 -2.21 23.51 0.31
N ASN A 92 -1.39 24.26 1.03
CA ASN A 92 -0.25 23.67 1.71
C ASN A 92 -0.69 23.15 3.09
N VAL A 93 -0.61 21.84 3.26
CA VAL A 93 -0.70 21.19 4.58
C VAL A 93 0.59 21.48 5.34
N SER A 94 0.51 21.99 6.55
CA SER A 94 1.68 22.53 7.27
C SER A 94 2.75 21.47 7.53
N LYS A 95 2.37 20.25 7.90
CA LYS A 95 3.29 19.13 8.18
C LYS A 95 2.68 17.78 7.84
N SER A 96 3.45 16.95 7.15
CA SER A 96 3.16 15.52 6.97
C SER A 96 4.36 14.71 7.39
N LYS A 97 4.16 13.72 8.26
CA LYS A 97 5.21 12.81 8.70
C LYS A 97 4.80 11.38 8.47
N THR A 98 5.76 10.58 8.02
CA THR A 98 5.60 9.12 7.94
C THR A 98 6.81 8.45 8.55
N ALA A 99 6.59 7.41 9.32
CA ALA A 99 7.65 6.59 9.88
C ALA A 99 7.25 5.13 9.79
N GLY A 100 8.23 4.26 9.64
CA GLY A 100 7.90 2.84 9.59
C GLY A 100 9.11 1.94 9.67
N VAL A 101 8.80 0.68 9.98
CA VAL A 101 9.76 -0.41 9.92
C VAL A 101 9.19 -1.54 9.09
N SER A 102 10.06 -2.29 8.44
CA SER A 102 9.68 -3.48 7.70
C SER A 102 10.72 -4.57 7.84
N LEU A 103 10.24 -5.80 7.81
CA LEU A 103 11.05 -7.01 7.77
C LEU A 103 10.60 -7.84 6.57
N THR A 104 11.56 -8.24 5.74
CA THR A 104 11.33 -9.18 4.64
C THR A 104 12.35 -10.29 4.72
N SER A 105 11.91 -11.55 4.62
CA SER A 105 12.80 -12.70 4.61
C SER A 105 12.38 -13.67 3.49
N VAL A 106 13.35 -14.07 2.70
CA VAL A 106 13.18 -15.11 1.68
C VAL A 106 14.09 -16.28 2.05
N VAL A 107 13.50 -17.45 2.21
CA VAL A 107 14.20 -18.69 2.57
C VAL A 107 13.97 -19.72 1.48
N LYS A 108 15.06 -20.31 1.00
CA LYS A 108 15.05 -21.44 0.07
C LYS A 108 15.71 -22.65 0.70
N TYR A 109 14.99 -23.74 0.70
CA TYR A 109 15.49 -25.01 1.20
C TYR A 109 14.91 -26.17 0.41
N LYS A 110 15.78 -26.91 -0.26
CA LYS A 110 15.34 -28.01 -1.17
C LYS A 110 14.29 -27.49 -2.17
N ASN A 111 13.10 -28.06 -2.09
CA ASN A 111 11.96 -27.72 -2.97
C ASN A 111 11.08 -26.58 -2.42
N TRP A 112 11.38 -26.07 -1.24
CA TRP A 112 10.66 -24.95 -0.62
C TRP A 112 11.25 -23.60 -1.02
N ASN A 113 10.36 -22.66 -1.32
CA ASN A 113 10.66 -21.26 -1.46
C ASN A 113 9.64 -20.46 -0.64
N VAL A 114 10.07 -19.91 0.48
CA VAL A 114 9.19 -19.22 1.42
C VAL A 114 9.65 -17.77 1.52
N ALA A 115 8.74 -16.85 1.25
CA ALA A 115 8.93 -15.43 1.50
C ALA A 115 7.93 -14.95 2.55
N VAL A 116 8.39 -14.24 3.55
CA VAL A 116 7.56 -13.58 4.56
C VAL A 116 7.94 -12.11 4.64
N GLY A 117 6.95 -11.27 4.79
CA GLY A 117 7.14 -9.83 4.95
C GLY A 117 6.16 -9.27 5.97
N GLY A 118 6.59 -8.23 6.66
CA GLY A 118 5.75 -7.46 7.55
C GLY A 118 6.20 -6.02 7.61
N SER A 119 5.29 -5.09 7.80
CA SER A 119 5.58 -3.68 8.00
C SER A 119 4.64 -3.06 9.03
N TYR A 120 5.15 -2.06 9.72
CA TYR A 120 4.40 -1.22 10.64
C TYR A 120 4.70 0.22 10.33
N THR A 121 3.68 0.96 9.83
CA THR A 121 3.83 2.31 9.29
C THR A 121 2.89 3.26 10.00
N GLY A 122 3.43 4.37 10.48
CA GLY A 122 2.70 5.45 11.09
C GLY A 122 2.59 6.64 10.13
N PHE A 123 1.42 7.26 10.12
CA PHE A 123 1.08 8.43 9.33
C PHE A 123 0.62 9.55 10.25
N TYR A 124 1.12 10.74 10.00
CA TYR A 124 0.71 11.96 10.67
C TYR A 124 0.50 13.04 9.63
N ASN A 125 -0.71 13.53 9.53
CA ASN A 125 -1.06 14.67 8.70
C ASN A 125 -1.80 15.69 9.55
N VAL A 126 -1.39 16.95 9.50
CA VAL A 126 -2.08 18.06 10.15
C VAL A 126 -2.91 18.78 9.10
N TYR A 127 -4.19 18.53 9.11
CA TYR A 127 -5.17 19.26 8.29
C TYR A 127 -5.76 20.49 9.00
N VAL A 128 -5.55 20.61 10.31
CA VAL A 128 -6.08 21.72 11.14
C VAL A 128 -4.98 22.20 12.07
N GLU A 129 -4.67 23.49 12.02
CA GLU A 129 -3.58 24.08 12.80
C GLU A 129 -3.95 24.46 14.24
N GLU A 130 -5.21 24.45 14.66
CA GLU A 130 -5.61 24.96 15.95
C GLU A 130 -6.28 23.90 16.85
N ASP A 131 -5.59 23.60 17.97
CA ASP A 131 -6.13 23.16 19.28
C ASP A 131 -6.76 21.78 19.47
N LYS A 132 -6.50 20.77 18.65
CA LYS A 132 -6.85 19.40 19.05
C LYS A 132 -5.61 18.51 19.08
N GLU A 133 -5.39 17.85 20.22
CA GLU A 133 -4.44 16.77 20.41
C GLU A 133 -4.81 15.55 19.55
N LEU A 134 -4.58 15.67 18.26
CA LEU A 134 -4.65 14.50 17.37
C LEU A 134 -3.46 13.59 17.69
N PRO A 135 -3.64 12.25 17.72
CA PRO A 135 -2.54 11.34 17.95
C PRO A 135 -1.44 11.59 16.91
N GLN A 136 -0.20 11.81 17.38
CA GLN A 136 0.91 12.26 16.53
C GLN A 136 1.21 11.32 15.36
N LEU A 137 0.94 10.03 15.49
CA LEU A 137 1.10 9.03 14.44
C LEU A 137 0.00 7.97 14.57
N GLN A 138 -0.71 7.76 13.46
CA GLN A 138 -1.68 6.68 13.35
C GLN A 138 -1.03 5.49 12.64
N TRP A 139 -1.04 4.33 13.27
CA TRP A 139 -0.26 3.18 12.84
C TRP A 139 -1.11 2.14 12.11
N SER A 140 -0.52 1.59 11.06
CA SER A 140 -1.07 0.46 10.30
C SER A 140 -0.05 -0.67 10.18
N ALA A 141 -0.50 -1.89 10.37
CA ALA A 141 0.32 -3.09 10.19
C ALA A 141 -0.05 -3.80 8.89
N GLU A 142 0.94 -4.31 8.16
CA GLU A 142 0.73 -5.21 7.04
C GLU A 142 1.62 -6.44 7.19
N ALA A 143 1.12 -7.60 6.75
CA ALA A 143 1.91 -8.82 6.66
C ALA A 143 1.59 -9.56 5.38
N ASN A 144 2.60 -10.23 4.82
CA ASN A 144 2.41 -11.08 3.66
C ASN A 144 3.30 -12.32 3.74
N THR A 145 2.87 -13.39 3.10
CA THR A 145 3.69 -14.57 2.92
C THR A 145 3.44 -15.18 1.55
N ASN A 146 4.47 -15.77 1.01
CA ASN A 146 4.40 -16.56 -0.22
C ASN A 146 5.11 -17.88 0.03
N ILE A 147 4.37 -18.99 -0.06
CA ILE A 147 4.87 -20.34 0.18
C ILE A 147 4.80 -21.12 -1.13
N GLY A 148 5.96 -21.36 -1.72
CA GLY A 148 6.11 -22.17 -2.93
C GLY A 148 6.71 -23.52 -2.62
N TYR A 149 6.20 -24.56 -3.26
CA TYR A 149 6.77 -25.90 -3.22
C TYR A 149 6.84 -26.52 -4.62
N ASN A 150 8.03 -27.04 -4.97
CA ASN A 150 8.26 -27.74 -6.22
C ASN A 150 8.20 -29.26 -6.01
N PHE A 151 7.17 -29.90 -6.53
CA PHE A 151 7.03 -31.36 -6.57
C PHE A 151 7.79 -31.92 -7.79
N SER A 152 9.12 -31.94 -7.70
CA SER A 152 10.00 -32.22 -8.84
C SER A 152 9.69 -33.59 -9.51
N LYS A 153 9.32 -34.61 -8.71
CA LYS A 153 9.00 -35.96 -9.22
C LYS A 153 7.80 -35.98 -10.19
N ILE A 154 6.86 -35.09 -10.00
CA ILE A 154 5.65 -35.02 -10.81
C ILE A 154 5.58 -33.76 -11.68
N GLY A 155 6.59 -32.88 -11.63
CA GLY A 155 6.65 -31.65 -12.42
C GLY A 155 5.51 -30.69 -12.09
N LEU A 156 5.18 -30.53 -10.79
CA LEU A 156 4.16 -29.62 -10.28
C LEU A 156 4.79 -28.59 -9.38
N ASP A 157 4.54 -27.31 -9.65
CA ASP A 157 4.81 -26.20 -8.77
C ASP A 157 3.50 -25.72 -8.14
N ALA A 158 3.44 -25.61 -6.83
CA ALA A 158 2.32 -25.06 -6.09
C ALA A 158 2.77 -23.83 -5.31
N ASN A 159 1.93 -22.80 -5.26
CA ASN A 159 2.23 -21.57 -4.59
C ASN A 159 0.99 -21.01 -3.86
N LEU A 160 1.15 -20.67 -2.60
CA LEU A 160 0.15 -20.03 -1.77
C LEU A 160 0.65 -18.64 -1.37
N PHE A 161 -0.08 -17.62 -1.78
CA PHE A 161 0.12 -16.25 -1.35
C PHE A 161 -0.93 -15.86 -0.33
N TYR A 162 -0.52 -15.17 0.73
CA TYR A 162 -1.40 -14.58 1.73
C TYR A 162 -0.96 -13.17 2.05
N LYS A 163 -1.93 -12.27 2.20
CA LYS A 163 -1.72 -10.89 2.63
C LYS A 163 -2.75 -10.51 3.70
N PHE A 164 -2.25 -9.96 4.80
CA PHE A 164 -3.01 -9.21 5.79
C PHE A 164 -2.74 -7.72 5.59
N THR A 165 -3.78 -6.93 5.44
CA THR A 165 -3.73 -5.47 5.50
C THR A 165 -4.45 -5.05 6.76
N GLY A 166 -3.75 -4.40 7.66
CA GLY A 166 -4.29 -3.91 8.92
C GLY A 166 -5.23 -2.72 8.72
N LYS A 167 -5.74 -2.23 9.81
CA LYS A 167 -6.56 -1.02 9.83
C LYS A 167 -5.79 0.15 9.23
N LYS A 168 -6.47 0.93 8.38
CA LYS A 168 -5.92 2.19 7.83
C LYS A 168 -6.65 3.36 8.46
N PRO A 169 -5.95 4.12 9.30
CA PRO A 169 -6.51 5.32 9.86
C PRO A 169 -6.63 6.41 8.80
N GLY A 170 -7.62 7.25 8.95
CA GLY A 170 -7.89 8.40 8.09
C GLY A 170 -8.69 9.46 8.84
N TYR A 171 -9.03 10.53 8.15
CA TYR A 171 -9.92 11.58 8.65
C TYR A 171 -11.04 11.80 7.65
N VAL A 172 -12.22 12.12 8.16
CA VAL A 172 -13.39 12.53 7.37
C VAL A 172 -13.90 13.84 7.94
N PHE A 173 -14.22 14.77 7.06
CA PHE A 173 -14.84 16.02 7.48
C PHE A 173 -16.32 15.78 7.80
N ASP A 174 -16.74 16.11 9.01
CA ASP A 174 -18.14 16.07 9.45
C ASP A 174 -18.80 17.43 9.22
N ASN A 175 -19.71 17.48 8.24
CA ASN A 175 -20.43 18.69 7.90
C ASN A 175 -21.35 19.20 9.03
N THR A 176 -21.71 18.34 9.98
CA THR A 176 -22.60 18.70 11.10
C THR A 176 -21.82 19.43 12.19
N THR A 177 -20.65 18.93 12.53
CA THR A 177 -19.79 19.50 13.57
C THR A 177 -18.79 20.51 13.01
N GLN A 178 -18.65 20.59 11.67
CA GLN A 178 -17.62 21.36 10.96
C GLN A 178 -16.19 21.01 11.40
N GLU A 179 -15.97 19.74 11.74
CA GLU A 179 -14.70 19.25 12.26
C GLU A 179 -14.22 18.01 11.50
N TYR A 180 -12.88 17.80 11.48
CA TYR A 180 -12.32 16.54 11.04
C TYR A 180 -12.43 15.51 12.16
N ILE A 181 -13.16 14.43 11.91
CA ILE A 181 -13.27 13.28 12.80
C ILE A 181 -12.39 12.14 12.33
N GLN A 182 -11.81 11.41 13.28
CA GLN A 182 -11.01 10.24 12.98
C GLN A 182 -11.87 9.14 12.36
N SER A 183 -11.43 8.63 11.23
CA SER A 183 -12.01 7.48 10.56
C SER A 183 -11.04 6.30 10.52
N GLU A 184 -11.56 5.11 10.32
CA GLU A 184 -10.78 3.89 10.24
C GLU A 184 -11.36 2.98 9.17
N MET A 185 -10.55 2.62 8.20
CA MET A 185 -10.85 1.52 7.27
C MET A 185 -10.44 0.21 7.94
N LYS A 186 -11.37 -0.74 8.08
CA LYS A 186 -11.09 -2.05 8.71
C LYS A 186 -10.06 -2.86 7.93
N GLY A 187 -9.23 -3.58 8.68
CA GLY A 187 -8.28 -4.51 8.09
C GLY A 187 -8.97 -5.70 7.42
N TYR A 188 -8.26 -6.35 6.51
CA TYR A 188 -8.74 -7.49 5.74
C TYR A 188 -7.62 -8.46 5.39
N HIS A 189 -8.02 -9.66 4.98
CA HIS A 189 -7.14 -10.75 4.59
C HIS A 189 -7.43 -11.16 3.16
N MET A 190 -6.40 -11.42 2.36
CA MET A 190 -6.50 -11.99 1.02
C MET A 190 -5.57 -13.18 0.89
N ALA A 191 -5.98 -14.17 0.13
CA ALA A 191 -5.12 -15.30 -0.23
C ALA A 191 -5.39 -15.74 -1.65
N ASP A 192 -4.33 -16.15 -2.34
CA ASP A 192 -4.34 -16.69 -3.69
C ASP A 192 -3.60 -18.04 -3.70
N PHE A 193 -4.11 -19.00 -4.44
CA PHE A 193 -3.45 -20.26 -4.69
C PHE A 193 -3.23 -20.43 -6.19
N THR A 194 -2.02 -20.82 -6.58
CA THR A 194 -1.68 -21.07 -7.97
C THR A 194 -0.91 -22.39 -8.10
N MET A 195 -1.09 -23.06 -9.20
CA MET A 195 -0.31 -24.25 -9.55
C MET A 195 0.09 -24.21 -11.03
N ASN A 196 1.28 -24.74 -11.29
CA ASN A 196 1.79 -24.96 -12.64
C ASN A 196 2.22 -26.42 -12.77
N LYS A 197 1.62 -27.15 -13.71
CA LYS A 197 1.87 -28.56 -13.96
C LYS A 197 2.47 -28.76 -15.34
N LYS A 198 3.68 -29.30 -15.41
CA LYS A 198 4.25 -29.81 -16.66
C LYS A 198 3.51 -31.08 -17.05
N LEU A 199 2.79 -31.05 -18.17
CA LEU A 199 2.04 -32.21 -18.68
C LEU A 199 2.92 -33.10 -19.56
N PHE A 200 3.62 -32.45 -20.53
CA PHE A 200 4.50 -33.13 -21.52
C PHE A 200 5.71 -32.21 -21.78
N LYS A 201 6.58 -32.64 -22.70
CA LYS A 201 7.81 -31.92 -23.04
C LYS A 201 7.59 -30.45 -23.40
N HIS A 202 6.43 -30.13 -24.01
CA HIS A 202 6.12 -28.81 -24.55
C HIS A 202 4.88 -28.17 -23.96
N PHE A 203 4.15 -28.83 -23.09
CA PHE A 203 2.90 -28.35 -22.53
C PHE A 203 2.98 -28.15 -21.03
N SER A 204 2.39 -27.08 -20.55
CA SER A 204 2.14 -26.84 -19.12
C SER A 204 0.75 -26.32 -18.89
N LEU A 205 0.11 -26.79 -17.83
CA LEU A 205 -1.18 -26.32 -17.32
C LEU A 205 -0.91 -25.37 -16.15
N ASN A 206 -1.48 -24.20 -16.24
CA ASN A 206 -1.49 -23.22 -15.16
C ASN A 206 -2.92 -23.06 -14.66
N ALA A 207 -3.16 -23.17 -13.36
CA ALA A 207 -4.48 -23.01 -12.76
C ALA A 207 -4.38 -22.40 -11.37
N GLY A 208 -5.47 -21.79 -10.90
CA GLY A 208 -5.48 -21.22 -9.57
C GLY A 208 -6.81 -20.60 -9.17
N ALA A 209 -6.84 -20.17 -7.91
CA ALA A 209 -7.91 -19.39 -7.30
C ALA A 209 -7.32 -18.11 -6.72
N LYS A 210 -7.88 -16.96 -7.06
CA LYS A 210 -7.57 -15.66 -6.48
C LYS A 210 -8.63 -15.25 -5.48
N ASN A 211 -8.19 -14.51 -4.46
CA ASN A 211 -9.06 -13.99 -3.41
C ASN A 211 -9.90 -15.11 -2.77
N ILE A 212 -9.22 -16.15 -2.24
CA ILE A 212 -9.87 -17.34 -1.67
C ILE A 212 -10.88 -16.99 -0.57
N PHE A 213 -10.62 -15.92 0.20
CA PHE A 213 -11.52 -15.44 1.25
C PHE A 213 -12.73 -14.66 0.73
N ASN A 214 -12.83 -14.43 -0.59
CA ASN A 214 -13.95 -13.74 -1.24
C ASN A 214 -14.19 -12.32 -0.70
N VAL A 215 -13.13 -11.59 -0.40
CA VAL A 215 -13.22 -10.20 0.06
C VAL A 215 -13.63 -9.32 -1.11
N LYS A 216 -14.77 -8.65 -1.03
CA LYS A 216 -15.30 -7.75 -2.07
C LYS A 216 -15.25 -6.30 -1.64
N SER A 217 -15.48 -6.06 -0.35
CA SER A 217 -15.60 -4.72 0.21
C SER A 217 -15.01 -4.65 1.61
N ILE A 218 -14.67 -3.44 2.02
CA ILE A 218 -14.14 -3.12 3.35
C ILE A 218 -15.05 -2.09 3.98
N LYS A 219 -15.28 -2.22 5.29
CA LYS A 219 -16.05 -1.26 6.07
C LYS A 219 -15.16 -0.11 6.56
N ASN A 220 -15.66 1.11 6.44
CA ASN A 220 -15.12 2.31 7.07
C ASN A 220 -15.93 2.61 8.34
N SER A 221 -15.27 3.18 9.37
CA SER A 221 -15.91 3.48 10.64
C SER A 221 -16.85 4.68 10.57
N VAL A 222 -16.65 5.56 9.61
CA VAL A 222 -17.44 6.79 9.43
C VAL A 222 -18.10 6.78 8.05
N ILE A 223 -19.38 7.12 8.04
CA ILE A 223 -20.17 7.34 6.84
C ILE A 223 -20.07 8.84 6.54
N GLY A 224 -19.31 9.21 5.51
CA GLY A 224 -19.25 10.62 5.07
C GLY A 224 -20.58 10.99 4.37
N ASN A 225 -21.04 12.22 4.58
CA ASN A 225 -22.25 12.76 3.93
C ASN A 225 -21.97 13.34 2.53
N SER A 226 -20.83 13.03 1.92
CA SER A 226 -20.54 13.50 0.55
C SER A 226 -21.29 12.69 -0.50
N VAL A 227 -21.52 13.26 -1.67
CA VAL A 227 -22.21 12.64 -2.83
C VAL A 227 -21.56 11.29 -3.23
N HIS A 228 -20.29 11.09 -2.89
CA HIS A 228 -19.52 9.85 -3.10
C HIS A 228 -19.28 9.04 -1.81
N ALA A 229 -19.90 9.41 -0.71
CA ALA A 229 -19.84 8.60 0.50
C ALA A 229 -20.56 7.28 0.22
N SER A 230 -19.80 6.28 -0.13
CA SER A 230 -20.24 4.90 -0.05
C SER A 230 -20.66 4.65 1.39
N ASN A 231 -21.88 4.23 1.67
CA ASN A 231 -22.49 3.92 2.98
C ASN A 231 -21.54 3.20 3.99
N GLY A 232 -20.35 3.74 4.24
CA GLY A 232 -19.29 3.11 5.03
C GLY A 232 -18.70 1.85 4.41
N ILE A 233 -18.90 1.57 3.13
CA ILE A 233 -18.40 0.38 2.43
C ILE A 233 -17.61 0.81 1.20
N SER A 234 -16.32 0.42 1.12
CA SER A 234 -15.47 0.60 -0.05
C SER A 234 -15.29 -0.72 -0.80
N ASN A 235 -15.66 -0.76 -2.06
CA ASN A 235 -15.42 -1.92 -2.91
C ASN A 235 -13.94 -1.97 -3.30
N ILE A 236 -13.26 -3.12 -3.06
CA ILE A 236 -11.82 -3.29 -3.30
C ILE A 236 -11.48 -4.39 -4.30
N ALA A 237 -12.38 -5.33 -4.54
CA ALA A 237 -12.14 -6.45 -5.43
C ALA A 237 -13.45 -7.05 -5.97
N TYR A 238 -13.34 -7.78 -7.07
CA TYR A 238 -14.47 -8.50 -7.68
C TYR A 238 -14.91 -9.76 -6.92
N GLY A 239 -14.17 -10.15 -5.86
CA GLY A 239 -14.40 -11.38 -5.13
C GLY A 239 -13.50 -12.52 -5.61
N ARG A 240 -13.85 -13.76 -5.24
CA ARG A 240 -13.10 -14.95 -5.61
C ARG A 240 -13.21 -15.20 -7.12
N SER A 241 -12.10 -15.53 -7.74
CA SER A 241 -12.03 -15.92 -9.16
C SER A 241 -11.14 -17.13 -9.35
N TYR A 242 -11.42 -17.89 -10.41
CA TYR A 242 -10.65 -19.06 -10.81
C TYR A 242 -10.12 -18.84 -12.21
N PHE A 243 -8.97 -19.40 -12.49
CA PHE A 243 -8.38 -19.36 -13.81
C PHE A 243 -7.72 -20.69 -14.17
N ALA A 244 -7.70 -21.00 -15.45
CA ALA A 244 -6.93 -22.09 -16.02
C ALA A 244 -6.38 -21.65 -17.37
N GLY A 245 -5.16 -22.07 -17.69
CA GLY A 245 -4.49 -21.76 -18.95
C GLY A 245 -3.58 -22.89 -19.38
N LEU A 246 -3.51 -23.15 -20.67
CA LEU A 246 -2.60 -24.11 -21.28
C LEU A 246 -1.52 -23.34 -22.04
N SER A 247 -0.24 -23.66 -21.76
CA SER A 247 0.90 -23.06 -22.44
C SER A 247 1.62 -24.10 -23.28
N PHE A 248 2.01 -23.72 -24.48
CA PHE A 248 2.82 -24.53 -25.39
C PHE A 248 4.14 -23.81 -25.67
N ASN A 249 5.26 -24.45 -25.39
CA ASN A 249 6.60 -23.91 -25.61
C ASN A 249 7.33 -24.71 -26.72
N TRP A 250 7.59 -24.07 -27.85
CA TRP A 250 8.36 -24.60 -28.92
C TRP A 250 9.81 -24.10 -28.86
N ASN A 251 10.72 -24.91 -28.35
CA ASN A 251 12.15 -24.64 -28.47
C ASN A 251 12.70 -25.32 -29.72
N LYS A 252 13.00 -24.53 -30.76
CA LYS A 252 13.82 -24.99 -31.88
C LYS A 252 15.23 -25.21 -31.31
N LYS A 253 15.74 -26.48 -31.35
CA LYS A 253 17.14 -26.78 -31.10
C LYS A 253 18.01 -26.21 -32.20
#